data_a977541cb7a950b7fa5ca56720507932
#
_entry.id   a977541cb7a950b7fa5ca56720507932
#
_cell.length_a   1.000
_cell.length_b   1.000
_cell.length_c   1.000
_cell.angle_alpha   90.00
_cell.angle_beta   90.00
_cell.angle_gamma   90.00
#
_symmetry.space_group_name_H-M   'P 1'
#
loop_
_entity.id
_entity.type
_entity.pdbx_description
1 polymer ?
#
loop_
_entity_poly.entity_id
_entity_poly.type
_entity_poly.pdbx_seq_one_letter_code
_entity_poly.pdbx_strand_id
1 'polypeptide(L)'
;MHLLLILTGIAVAVYLISQLIKQSAQQGQMSSPSSSVGSHPWGSESQLSLGFIANGKLYYQGPHGGIEQLQSPYVQEMIDKIERQQERNAWKQNTSFSVAANGGLRQFQKDGVHIIATALQFIDRDNVLYFLRDEVMGGLFSMNLTTGEEKRLLHKQNFALSDLNLEATQQRLLCTSNSRDGSSNIAMIQADGSQYQALTGGDTLDSAPAWIPGAEGKILYQSAGLARVGDGYIAAVGNASIQMLDMKSGRVTEVLDDPQFDFLHPRVCPRGNLHFIRRPYEGVKSDHFSLLLDSLLFPFRLLRAVFHYLNFFSMMYSRKPLTSANGPAVQADLKEMILKGRRVDTEKALRSGNAIQGVPSLVPSSWQLISRDRQGVEQVLATSVLAYDIHPDGRIVYTNGKGAFLLDSGMQARLLMRTELIEEVVMAGSSA
;
A
#
# COMPACT_ATOMS: atom_id res chain seq x y z
N MET A 1 -15.81 21.48 -51.13
CA MET A 1 -17.16 21.27 -50.56
C MET A 1 -17.22 20.23 -49.45
N HIS A 2 -16.55 19.08 -49.60
CA HIS A 2 -16.57 18.02 -48.56
C HIS A 2 -15.92 18.41 -47.21
N LEU A 3 -14.86 19.25 -47.19
CA LEU A 3 -14.17 19.66 -45.97
C LEU A 3 -15.05 20.58 -45.10
N LEU A 4 -15.88 21.41 -45.72
CA LEU A 4 -16.79 22.32 -45.04
C LEU A 4 -17.94 21.55 -44.38
N LEU A 5 -18.42 20.48 -44.99
CA LEU A 5 -19.44 19.60 -44.41
C LEU A 5 -18.93 18.79 -43.19
N ILE A 6 -17.68 18.39 -43.24
CA ILE A 6 -17.05 17.68 -42.08
C ILE A 6 -16.86 18.65 -40.88
N LEU A 7 -16.41 19.88 -41.15
CA LEU A 7 -16.25 20.89 -40.11
C LEU A 7 -17.57 21.32 -39.43
N THR A 8 -18.64 21.45 -40.26
CA THR A 8 -19.97 21.73 -39.71
C THR A 8 -20.54 20.57 -38.91
N GLY A 9 -20.29 19.32 -39.32
CA GLY A 9 -20.68 18.13 -38.58
C GLY A 9 -20.00 18.04 -37.21
N ILE A 10 -18.71 18.33 -37.16
CA ILE A 10 -17.95 18.37 -35.89
C ILE A 10 -18.45 19.49 -34.96
N ALA A 11 -18.72 20.68 -35.49
CA ALA A 11 -19.23 21.80 -34.70
C ALA A 11 -20.61 21.50 -34.10
N VAL A 12 -21.50 20.85 -34.85
CA VAL A 12 -22.83 20.43 -34.35
C VAL A 12 -22.71 19.35 -33.27
N ALA A 13 -21.80 18.36 -33.44
CA ALA A 13 -21.57 17.33 -32.44
C ALA A 13 -21.03 17.92 -31.12
N VAL A 14 -20.08 18.85 -31.17
CA VAL A 14 -19.54 19.53 -29.98
C VAL A 14 -20.62 20.35 -29.29
N TYR A 15 -21.49 21.04 -30.05
CA TYR A 15 -22.60 21.80 -29.47
C TYR A 15 -23.63 20.90 -28.77
N LEU A 16 -23.99 19.76 -29.35
CA LEU A 16 -24.92 18.80 -28.74
C LEU A 16 -24.36 18.17 -27.48
N ILE A 17 -23.05 17.85 -27.45
CA ILE A 17 -22.37 17.35 -26.24
C ILE A 17 -22.37 18.42 -25.14
N SER A 18 -22.15 19.69 -25.48
CA SER A 18 -22.17 20.78 -24.50
C SER A 18 -23.58 21.01 -23.90
N GLN A 19 -24.64 20.79 -24.65
CA GLN A 19 -26.02 20.89 -24.16
C GLN A 19 -26.37 19.70 -23.24
N LEU A 20 -25.91 18.50 -23.54
CA LEU A 20 -26.11 17.33 -22.68
C LEU A 20 -25.40 17.48 -21.33
N ILE A 21 -24.19 18.07 -21.31
CA ILE A 21 -23.46 18.35 -20.07
C ILE A 21 -24.19 19.41 -19.24
N LYS A 22 -24.79 20.43 -19.86
CA LYS A 22 -25.58 21.45 -19.15
C LYS A 22 -26.89 20.89 -18.56
N GLN A 23 -27.55 19.96 -19.24
CA GLN A 23 -28.78 19.34 -18.73
C GLN A 23 -28.51 18.40 -17.54
N SER A 24 -27.37 17.68 -17.52
CA SER A 24 -26.99 16.83 -16.37
C SER A 24 -26.62 17.67 -15.13
N ALA A 25 -26.14 18.90 -15.31
CA ALA A 25 -25.79 19.78 -14.20
C ALA A 25 -27.03 20.45 -13.53
N GLN A 26 -28.16 20.54 -14.21
CA GLN A 26 -29.38 21.13 -13.66
C GLN A 26 -30.30 20.15 -12.90
N GLN A 27 -30.08 18.83 -13.00
CA GLN A 27 -30.86 17.83 -12.26
C GLN A 27 -30.32 17.47 -10.88
N GLY A 28 -29.25 18.12 -10.42
CA GLY A 28 -28.58 17.87 -9.13
C GLY A 28 -29.07 18.72 -7.94
N GLN A 29 -30.16 19.51 -8.05
CA GLN A 29 -30.72 20.22 -6.91
C GLN A 29 -32.02 19.56 -6.46
N MET A 30 -31.93 18.55 -5.58
CA MET A 30 -33.05 18.09 -4.77
C MET A 30 -32.73 18.30 -3.28
N SER A 31 -33.63 19.09 -2.72
CA SER A 31 -33.95 19.39 -1.32
C SER A 31 -33.38 18.45 -0.24
N SER A 32 -32.75 19.06 0.77
CA SER A 32 -32.39 18.48 2.06
C SER A 32 -33.63 18.12 2.89
N PRO A 33 -33.72 16.90 3.44
CA PRO A 33 -34.66 16.60 4.50
C PRO A 33 -34.06 16.97 5.86
N SER A 34 -34.89 17.60 6.68
CA SER A 34 -34.64 17.96 8.07
C SER A 34 -34.34 16.73 8.91
N SER A 35 -33.20 16.74 9.59
CA SER A 35 -32.74 15.70 10.50
C SER A 35 -33.50 15.72 11.83
N SER A 36 -34.26 14.68 12.08
CA SER A 36 -34.62 14.27 13.44
C SER A 36 -33.46 13.47 14.02
N VAL A 37 -32.82 13.99 15.05
CA VAL A 37 -31.75 13.32 15.82
C VAL A 37 -32.34 12.13 16.57
N GLY A 38 -32.19 10.95 16.00
CA GLY A 38 -32.41 9.69 16.71
C GLY A 38 -31.11 9.31 17.44
N SER A 39 -31.20 9.09 18.74
CA SER A 39 -30.12 8.60 19.60
C SER A 39 -29.61 7.25 19.08
N HIS A 40 -28.34 7.20 18.63
CA HIS A 40 -27.70 5.99 18.11
C HIS A 40 -27.26 5.06 19.26
N PRO A 41 -27.36 3.72 19.04
CA PRO A 41 -27.01 2.71 20.05
C PRO A 41 -25.49 2.49 20.25
N TRP A 42 -24.64 3.28 19.64
CA TRP A 42 -23.20 3.21 19.81
C TRP A 42 -22.79 4.19 20.92
N GLY A 43 -22.45 3.63 22.09
CA GLY A 43 -22.02 4.41 23.25
C GLY A 43 -20.89 5.37 22.91
N SER A 44 -20.91 6.51 23.59
CA SER A 44 -19.99 7.65 23.61
C SER A 44 -18.84 7.64 22.61
N GLU A 45 -18.77 8.69 21.80
CA GLU A 45 -17.85 8.98 20.67
C GLU A 45 -16.34 8.90 20.96
N SER A 46 -15.90 8.42 22.09
CA SER A 46 -14.66 8.84 22.70
C SER A 46 -13.57 7.76 22.84
N GLN A 47 -13.54 6.66 22.12
CA GLN A 47 -12.50 5.66 22.42
C GLN A 47 -12.00 4.82 21.24
N LEU A 48 -11.84 5.40 20.07
CA LEU A 48 -11.17 4.71 18.99
C LEU A 48 -9.67 5.06 18.99
N SER A 49 -8.83 4.08 19.30
CA SER A 49 -7.39 4.18 19.11
C SER A 49 -6.99 3.54 17.79
N LEU A 50 -6.16 4.23 17.03
CA LEU A 50 -5.70 3.81 15.70
C LEU A 50 -4.18 3.79 15.65
N GLY A 51 -3.63 2.74 15.08
CA GLY A 51 -2.27 2.73 14.58
C GLY A 51 -2.27 2.81 13.06
N PHE A 52 -1.29 3.47 12.48
CA PHE A 52 -1.16 3.53 11.03
C PHE A 52 0.29 3.70 10.59
N ILE A 53 0.56 3.23 9.37
CA ILE A 53 1.84 3.45 8.71
C ILE A 53 1.64 4.52 7.65
N ALA A 54 2.48 5.56 7.69
CA ALA A 54 2.50 6.61 6.70
C ALA A 54 3.95 6.93 6.29
N ASN A 55 4.24 6.87 4.98
CA ASN A 55 5.59 7.03 4.44
C ASN A 55 6.63 6.14 5.15
N GLY A 56 6.29 4.89 5.42
CA GLY A 56 7.16 3.94 6.12
C GLY A 56 7.44 4.26 7.58
N LYS A 57 6.69 5.18 8.21
CA LYS A 57 6.80 5.54 9.63
C LYS A 57 5.55 5.14 10.38
N LEU A 58 5.74 4.80 11.66
CA LEU A 58 4.67 4.41 12.57
C LEU A 58 4.04 5.62 13.24
N TYR A 59 2.71 5.61 13.30
CA TYR A 59 1.93 6.63 13.99
C TYR A 59 0.84 5.98 14.82
N TYR A 60 0.47 6.68 15.87
CA TYR A 60 -0.62 6.32 16.77
C TYR A 60 -1.54 7.51 16.98
N GLN A 61 -2.83 7.27 16.94
CA GLN A 61 -3.86 8.21 17.36
C GLN A 61 -4.57 7.62 18.57
N GLY A 62 -4.38 8.25 19.71
CA GLY A 62 -5.05 7.88 20.95
C GLY A 62 -6.55 8.23 20.96
N PRO A 63 -7.29 7.79 22.00
CA PRO A 63 -8.74 8.00 22.12
C PRO A 63 -9.13 9.48 22.21
N HIS A 64 -8.20 10.36 22.55
CA HIS A 64 -8.42 11.82 22.63
C HIS A 64 -8.05 12.58 21.35
N GLY A 65 -7.72 11.89 20.26
CA GLY A 65 -7.55 12.44 18.93
C GLY A 65 -6.19 13.05 18.58
N GLY A 66 -5.20 13.02 19.48
CA GLY A 66 -3.83 13.42 19.17
C GLY A 66 -3.14 12.38 18.29
N ILE A 67 -2.44 12.83 17.24
CA ILE A 67 -1.60 11.96 16.37
C ILE A 67 -0.16 12.11 16.86
N GLU A 68 0.47 10.99 17.19
CA GLU A 68 1.86 10.93 17.62
C GLU A 68 2.64 9.96 16.73
N GLN A 69 3.86 10.35 16.36
CA GLN A 69 4.78 9.43 15.70
C GLN A 69 5.39 8.51 16.75
N LEU A 70 5.23 7.21 16.59
CA LEU A 70 5.89 6.22 17.42
C LEU A 70 7.36 6.16 17.02
N GLN A 71 8.22 6.65 17.90
CA GLN A 71 9.67 6.60 17.72
C GLN A 71 10.20 5.32 18.34
N SER A 72 10.81 4.46 17.50
CA SER A 72 11.46 3.25 18.00
C SER A 72 12.81 3.61 18.64
N PRO A 73 13.03 3.31 19.93
CA PRO A 73 14.33 3.45 20.59
C PRO A 73 15.44 2.71 19.84
N TYR A 74 15.14 1.55 19.29
CA TYR A 74 16.10 0.80 18.47
C TYR A 74 16.55 1.57 17.21
N VAL A 75 15.61 2.20 16.50
CA VAL A 75 15.95 3.02 15.33
C VAL A 75 16.82 4.20 15.75
N GLN A 76 16.49 4.87 16.83
CA GLN A 76 17.27 5.99 17.35
C GLN A 76 18.69 5.57 17.71
N GLU A 77 18.85 4.46 18.42
CA GLU A 77 20.18 3.89 18.74
C GLU A 77 21.01 3.56 17.52
N MET A 78 20.35 3.01 16.46
CA MET A 78 21.03 2.71 15.20
C MET A 78 21.49 3.97 14.49
N ILE A 79 20.67 5.01 14.43
CA ILE A 79 21.01 6.31 13.84
C ILE A 79 22.20 6.90 14.58
N ASP A 80 22.13 6.99 15.93
CA ASP A 80 23.21 7.54 16.75
C ASP A 80 24.53 6.77 16.61
N LYS A 81 24.44 5.46 16.45
CA LYS A 81 25.64 4.61 16.20
C LYS A 81 26.30 4.90 14.87
N ILE A 82 25.50 5.12 13.84
CA ILE A 82 25.99 5.42 12.49
C ILE A 82 26.56 6.83 12.45
N GLU A 83 25.91 7.81 13.05
CA GLU A 83 26.45 9.18 13.15
C GLU A 83 27.79 9.19 13.87
N ARG A 84 27.88 8.51 15.02
CA ARG A 84 29.17 8.36 15.75
C ARG A 84 30.24 7.64 14.92
N GLN A 85 29.86 6.71 14.06
CA GLN A 85 30.80 6.02 13.16
C GLN A 85 31.23 6.94 12.00
N GLN A 86 30.31 7.73 11.46
CA GLN A 86 30.61 8.72 10.42
C GLN A 86 31.53 9.81 10.95
N GLU A 87 31.25 10.35 12.14
CA GLU A 87 32.13 11.34 12.82
C GLU A 87 33.55 10.80 13.04
N ARG A 88 33.68 9.56 13.53
CA ARG A 88 34.98 8.90 13.68
C ARG A 88 35.74 8.71 12.38
N ASN A 89 35.03 8.58 11.25
CA ASN A 89 35.63 8.40 9.94
C ASN A 89 35.73 9.71 9.13
N ALA A 90 35.16 10.82 9.61
CA ALA A 90 35.13 12.12 8.91
C ALA A 90 36.57 12.64 8.58
N TRP A 91 37.55 12.38 9.46
CA TRP A 91 38.92 12.74 9.21
C TRP A 91 39.55 11.99 8.03
N LYS A 92 39.07 10.76 7.72
CA LYS A 92 39.55 9.97 6.56
C LYS A 92 38.98 10.51 5.24
N GLN A 93 37.91 11.25 5.28
CA GLN A 93 37.25 11.84 4.09
C GLN A 93 37.92 13.16 3.67
N ASN A 94 38.59 13.86 4.60
CA ASN A 94 39.31 15.12 4.36
C ASN A 94 40.77 14.94 3.88
N THR A 95 41.24 13.72 3.70
CA THR A 95 42.56 13.48 3.10
C THR A 95 42.41 13.40 1.60
N SER A 96 43.22 14.20 0.86
CA SER A 96 43.25 14.31 -0.62
C SER A 96 43.59 13.00 -1.36
N PHE A 97 43.78 11.91 -0.65
CA PHE A 97 44.14 10.59 -1.17
C PHE A 97 43.33 9.49 -0.46
N SER A 98 42.08 9.31 -0.82
CA SER A 98 41.38 8.05 -0.54
C SER A 98 41.28 7.23 -1.84
N VAL A 99 42.36 6.52 -2.16
CA VAL A 99 42.30 5.47 -3.18
C VAL A 99 41.62 4.27 -2.55
N ALA A 100 40.38 4.00 -2.97
CA ALA A 100 39.74 2.73 -2.63
C ALA A 100 40.54 1.60 -3.25
N ALA A 101 40.77 0.50 -2.53
CA ALA A 101 41.56 -0.66 -2.95
C ALA A 101 41.11 -1.34 -4.26
N ASN A 102 40.02 -0.90 -4.87
CA ASN A 102 39.45 -1.38 -6.14
C ASN A 102 39.32 -0.29 -7.21
N GLY A 103 40.14 0.76 -7.20
CA GLY A 103 40.31 1.69 -8.34
C GLY A 103 39.06 2.53 -8.72
N GLY A 104 38.02 2.59 -7.90
CA GLY A 104 36.83 3.40 -8.13
C GLY A 104 36.71 4.53 -7.11
N LEU A 105 36.53 5.77 -7.56
CA LEU A 105 36.09 6.90 -6.75
C LEU A 105 34.68 6.59 -6.21
N ARG A 106 34.58 5.96 -5.05
CA ARG A 106 33.32 5.94 -4.31
C ARG A 106 33.16 7.30 -3.64
N GLN A 107 32.39 8.18 -4.24
CA GLN A 107 31.70 9.22 -3.50
C GLN A 107 30.85 8.51 -2.48
N PHE A 108 31.23 8.58 -1.19
CA PHE A 108 30.33 8.16 -0.11
C PHE A 108 29.17 9.16 -0.08
N GLN A 109 28.13 8.79 -0.79
CA GLN A 109 26.85 9.45 -0.66
C GLN A 109 26.42 9.30 0.81
N LYS A 110 25.96 10.38 1.41
CA LYS A 110 25.34 10.38 2.75
C LYS A 110 23.98 9.68 2.65
N ASP A 111 23.98 8.40 2.34
CA ASP A 111 22.78 7.60 2.42
C ASP A 111 22.53 7.34 3.89
N GLY A 112 21.63 8.11 4.46
CA GLY A 112 21.10 7.86 5.80
C GLY A 112 20.51 6.44 5.84
N VAL A 113 20.64 5.77 6.99
CA VAL A 113 19.99 4.46 7.19
C VAL A 113 18.50 4.62 6.96
N HIS A 114 17.98 3.94 5.94
CA HIS A 114 16.57 3.99 5.58
C HIS A 114 15.86 2.82 6.24
N ILE A 115 15.44 3.00 7.49
CA ILE A 115 14.61 2.02 8.21
C ILE A 115 13.15 2.39 7.98
N ILE A 116 12.36 1.42 7.49
CA ILE A 116 10.93 1.59 7.24
C ILE A 116 10.12 0.58 8.05
N ALA A 117 8.95 1.03 8.51
CA ALA A 117 7.93 0.16 9.04
C ALA A 117 7.14 -0.47 7.90
N THR A 118 6.89 -1.78 7.98
CA THR A 118 6.17 -2.53 6.94
C THR A 118 4.95 -3.27 7.46
N ALA A 119 4.75 -3.32 8.77
CA ALA A 119 3.57 -3.91 9.38
C ALA A 119 3.34 -3.37 10.79
N LEU A 120 2.08 -3.34 11.20
CA LEU A 120 1.61 -2.89 12.51
C LEU A 120 0.41 -3.72 12.94
N GLN A 121 0.35 -4.11 14.23
CA GLN A 121 -0.78 -4.84 14.80
C GLN A 121 -0.89 -4.54 16.30
N PHE A 122 -2.08 -4.29 16.81
CA PHE A 122 -2.30 -4.20 18.24
C PHE A 122 -2.38 -5.59 18.89
N ILE A 123 -1.72 -5.74 20.05
CA ILE A 123 -1.93 -6.88 20.93
C ILE A 123 -3.15 -6.59 21.83
N ASP A 124 -3.18 -5.39 22.37
CA ASP A 124 -4.24 -4.84 23.19
C ASP A 124 -4.28 -3.29 23.04
N ARG A 125 -4.91 -2.56 23.96
CA ARG A 125 -5.01 -1.09 23.87
C ARG A 125 -3.67 -0.37 24.03
N ASP A 126 -2.77 -0.96 24.83
CA ASP A 126 -1.54 -0.30 25.27
C ASP A 126 -0.30 -0.90 24.58
N ASN A 127 -0.43 -2.06 23.95
CA ASN A 127 0.70 -2.77 23.36
C ASN A 127 0.51 -3.00 21.86
N VAL A 128 1.54 -2.65 21.10
CA VAL A 128 1.59 -2.82 19.65
C VAL A 128 2.76 -3.70 19.24
N LEU A 129 2.54 -4.52 18.21
CA LEU A 129 3.56 -5.20 17.43
C LEU A 129 3.81 -4.44 16.15
N TYR A 130 5.05 -4.32 15.75
CA TYR A 130 5.39 -3.72 14.46
C TYR A 130 6.68 -4.33 13.89
N PHE A 131 6.79 -4.26 12.58
CA PHE A 131 7.97 -4.76 11.89
C PHE A 131 8.72 -3.62 11.23
N LEU A 132 10.02 -3.55 11.53
CA LEU A 132 10.96 -2.60 10.94
C LEU A 132 11.95 -3.35 10.06
N ARG A 133 12.29 -2.76 8.93
CA ARG A 133 13.36 -3.29 8.08
C ARG A 133 14.20 -2.19 7.45
N ASP A 134 15.46 -2.53 7.18
CA ASP A 134 16.32 -1.86 6.23
C ASP A 134 16.55 -2.78 4.99
N GLU A 135 17.58 -2.52 4.19
CA GLU A 135 17.92 -3.33 3.01
C GLU A 135 18.41 -4.75 3.35
N VAL A 136 18.95 -4.96 4.54
CA VAL A 136 19.65 -6.19 4.95
C VAL A 136 18.96 -6.89 6.12
N MET A 137 18.46 -6.12 7.07
CA MET A 137 17.96 -6.62 8.34
C MET A 137 16.46 -6.36 8.48
N GLY A 138 15.75 -7.28 9.14
CA GLY A 138 14.38 -7.08 9.55
C GLY A 138 14.18 -7.51 11.00
N GLY A 139 13.30 -6.81 11.71
CA GLY A 139 13.02 -7.07 13.11
C GLY A 139 11.55 -6.89 13.49
N LEU A 140 11.04 -7.80 14.30
CA LEU A 140 9.75 -7.71 14.97
C LEU A 140 9.96 -7.13 16.37
N PHE A 141 9.20 -6.11 16.68
CA PHE A 141 9.25 -5.39 17.96
C PHE A 141 7.86 -5.32 18.60
N SER A 142 7.82 -5.23 19.90
CA SER A 142 6.62 -4.81 20.62
C SER A 142 6.93 -3.53 21.40
N MET A 143 5.96 -2.64 21.50
CA MET A 143 6.06 -1.40 22.26
C MET A 143 4.84 -1.23 23.13
N ASN A 144 5.07 -0.82 24.38
CA ASN A 144 4.01 -0.33 25.25
C ASN A 144 3.80 1.16 25.00
N LEU A 145 2.61 1.54 24.56
CA LEU A 145 2.27 2.93 24.17
C LEU A 145 2.23 3.90 25.34
N THR A 146 1.98 3.40 26.55
CA THR A 146 1.90 4.23 27.76
C THR A 146 3.28 4.50 28.34
N THR A 147 4.16 3.49 28.38
CA THR A 147 5.50 3.61 28.98
C THR A 147 6.59 3.94 27.96
N GLY A 148 6.34 3.70 26.65
CA GLY A 148 7.34 3.79 25.60
C GLY A 148 8.38 2.65 25.62
N GLU A 149 8.17 1.62 26.48
CA GLU A 149 9.09 0.48 26.56
C GLU A 149 8.99 -0.37 25.30
N GLU A 150 10.13 -0.53 24.59
CA GLU A 150 10.26 -1.36 23.41
C GLU A 150 10.97 -2.67 23.72
N LYS A 151 10.45 -3.77 23.20
CA LYS A 151 11.08 -5.10 23.25
C LYS A 151 11.31 -5.61 21.84
N ARG A 152 12.56 -6.01 21.57
CA ARG A 152 12.92 -6.68 20.33
C ARG A 152 12.61 -8.18 20.47
N LEU A 153 11.64 -8.66 19.69
CA LEU A 153 11.17 -10.05 19.73
C LEU A 153 11.96 -10.95 18.77
N LEU A 154 12.17 -10.47 17.54
CA LEU A 154 12.89 -11.19 16.50
C LEU A 154 13.72 -10.21 15.68
N HIS A 155 14.97 -10.59 15.33
CA HIS A 155 15.82 -9.77 14.47
C HIS A 155 16.71 -10.69 13.63
N LYS A 156 16.59 -10.60 12.30
CA LYS A 156 17.24 -11.55 11.39
C LYS A 156 17.65 -10.86 10.08
N GLN A 157 18.77 -11.33 9.49
CA GLN A 157 19.20 -10.91 8.16
C GLN A 157 18.28 -11.49 7.08
N ASN A 158 18.07 -10.71 6.01
CA ASN A 158 17.28 -11.11 4.84
C ASN A 158 15.86 -11.55 5.22
N PHE A 159 15.29 -10.86 6.19
CA PHE A 159 13.99 -11.18 6.73
C PHE A 159 13.06 -9.96 6.59
N ALA A 160 11.95 -10.14 5.89
CA ALA A 160 11.01 -9.08 5.62
C ALA A 160 9.58 -9.58 5.83
N LEU A 161 8.86 -8.95 6.74
CA LEU A 161 7.47 -9.26 7.03
C LEU A 161 6.57 -8.07 6.71
N SER A 162 5.33 -8.38 6.36
CA SER A 162 4.21 -7.43 6.23
C SER A 162 2.89 -8.07 6.67
N ASP A 163 1.81 -7.30 6.69
CA ASP A 163 0.44 -7.76 6.91
C ASP A 163 0.28 -8.64 8.16
N LEU A 164 0.59 -8.10 9.33
CA LEU A 164 0.42 -8.83 10.59
C LEU A 164 -1.07 -9.03 10.94
N ASN A 165 -1.43 -10.21 11.44
CA ASN A 165 -2.77 -10.48 11.95
C ASN A 165 -2.71 -11.41 13.17
N LEU A 166 -3.03 -10.90 14.35
CA LEU A 166 -2.92 -11.59 15.63
C LEU A 166 -4.18 -12.39 15.97
N GLU A 167 -4.02 -13.62 16.37
CA GLU A 167 -5.02 -14.40 17.09
C GLU A 167 -4.81 -14.22 18.61
N ALA A 168 -5.62 -13.36 19.22
CA ALA A 168 -5.43 -12.96 20.59
C ALA A 168 -5.49 -14.13 21.61
N THR A 169 -6.34 -15.13 21.36
CA THR A 169 -6.57 -16.26 22.28
C THR A 169 -5.37 -17.20 22.42
N GLN A 170 -4.63 -17.44 21.32
CA GLN A 170 -3.48 -18.35 21.29
C GLN A 170 -2.15 -17.64 21.10
N GLN A 171 -2.16 -16.31 21.08
CA GLN A 171 -0.97 -15.48 20.86
C GLN A 171 -0.21 -15.87 19.57
N ARG A 172 -0.94 -16.30 18.51
CA ARG A 172 -0.38 -16.65 17.20
C ARG A 172 -0.53 -15.48 16.25
N LEU A 173 0.56 -15.15 15.58
CA LEU A 173 0.66 -14.04 14.64
C LEU A 173 0.83 -14.60 13.22
N LEU A 174 -0.13 -14.33 12.34
CA LEU A 174 0.05 -14.54 10.90
C LEU A 174 0.78 -13.35 10.31
N CYS A 175 1.58 -13.60 9.30
CA CYS A 175 2.30 -12.57 8.56
C CYS A 175 2.55 -12.99 7.11
N THR A 176 2.78 -12.01 6.26
CA THR A 176 3.35 -12.19 4.94
C THR A 176 4.86 -12.18 5.05
N SER A 177 5.54 -13.24 4.61
CA SER A 177 7.00 -13.32 4.52
C SER A 177 7.44 -13.04 3.09
N ASN A 178 8.14 -11.92 2.89
CA ASN A 178 8.58 -11.48 1.58
C ASN A 178 9.99 -12.00 1.28
N SER A 179 10.15 -12.68 0.15
CA SER A 179 11.41 -13.24 -0.33
C SER A 179 12.14 -12.28 -1.26
N ARG A 180 13.47 -12.44 -1.38
CA ARG A 180 14.30 -11.60 -2.28
C ARG A 180 14.06 -11.88 -3.76
N ASP A 181 13.57 -13.05 -4.10
CA ASP A 181 13.21 -13.44 -5.47
C ASP A 181 11.88 -12.82 -5.94
N GLY A 182 11.24 -12.02 -5.08
CA GLY A 182 9.98 -11.34 -5.36
C GLY A 182 8.74 -12.18 -5.07
N SER A 183 8.87 -13.43 -4.59
CA SER A 183 7.75 -14.22 -4.07
C SER A 183 7.39 -13.79 -2.65
N SER A 184 6.17 -14.06 -2.23
CA SER A 184 5.75 -13.91 -0.84
C SER A 184 4.91 -15.08 -0.40
N ASN A 185 5.06 -15.47 0.87
CA ASN A 185 4.40 -16.63 1.44
C ASN A 185 3.77 -16.27 2.78
N ILE A 186 2.71 -16.97 3.15
CA ILE A 186 2.12 -16.83 4.48
C ILE A 186 2.98 -17.59 5.48
N ALA A 187 3.25 -16.95 6.60
CA ALA A 187 3.94 -17.56 7.73
C ALA A 187 3.18 -17.29 9.04
N MET A 188 3.49 -18.10 10.04
CA MET A 188 2.99 -17.98 11.39
C MET A 188 4.18 -17.87 12.36
N ILE A 189 4.04 -17.01 13.36
CA ILE A 189 5.02 -16.77 14.41
C ILE A 189 4.24 -16.66 15.72
N GLN A 190 4.83 -17.07 16.85
CA GLN A 190 4.25 -16.72 18.14
C GLN A 190 4.41 -15.22 18.42
N ALA A 191 3.50 -14.63 19.17
CA ALA A 191 3.53 -13.19 19.48
C ALA A 191 4.79 -12.75 20.24
N ASP A 192 5.54 -13.69 20.84
CA ASP A 192 6.85 -13.49 21.46
C ASP A 192 8.02 -13.50 20.46
N GLY A 193 7.76 -13.71 19.16
CA GLY A 193 8.76 -13.80 18.12
C GLY A 193 9.36 -15.20 17.90
N SER A 194 8.93 -16.18 18.66
CA SER A 194 9.39 -17.59 18.54
C SER A 194 8.60 -18.39 17.49
N GLN A 195 9.07 -19.60 17.18
CA GLN A 195 8.36 -20.61 16.38
C GLN A 195 7.91 -20.12 14.99
N TYR A 196 8.80 -19.48 14.24
CA TYR A 196 8.51 -19.13 12.84
C TYR A 196 8.27 -20.39 12.00
N GLN A 197 7.11 -20.43 11.32
CA GLN A 197 6.71 -21.52 10.43
C GLN A 197 6.12 -20.94 9.14
N ALA A 198 6.68 -21.29 7.98
CA ALA A 198 6.05 -21.03 6.69
C ALA A 198 4.84 -21.94 6.51
N LEU A 199 3.71 -21.37 6.10
CA LEU A 199 2.46 -22.09 5.87
C LEU A 199 2.18 -22.34 4.38
N THR A 200 2.62 -21.42 3.51
CA THR A 200 2.51 -21.54 2.05
C THR A 200 3.88 -21.46 1.40
N GLY A 201 3.96 -21.77 0.11
CA GLY A 201 5.18 -21.72 -0.67
C GLY A 201 4.90 -21.88 -2.16
N GLY A 202 5.86 -21.50 -2.99
CA GLY A 202 5.76 -21.59 -4.44
C GLY A 202 6.02 -20.26 -5.13
N ASP A 203 5.82 -20.26 -6.46
CA ASP A 203 5.92 -19.04 -7.27
C ASP A 203 4.62 -18.25 -7.22
N THR A 204 4.32 -17.70 -6.03
CA THR A 204 3.12 -16.93 -5.73
C THR A 204 3.42 -15.66 -4.95
N LEU A 205 2.47 -14.73 -4.98
CA LEU A 205 2.37 -13.59 -4.07
C LEU A 205 1.23 -13.86 -3.09
N ASP A 206 1.51 -14.68 -2.07
CA ASP A 206 0.58 -14.92 -0.98
C ASP A 206 0.76 -13.82 0.07
N SER A 207 -0.31 -13.11 0.42
CA SER A 207 -0.23 -11.97 1.34
C SER A 207 -1.55 -11.66 2.05
N ALA A 208 -1.51 -10.70 2.97
CA ALA A 208 -2.66 -10.24 3.76
C ALA A 208 -3.43 -11.37 4.47
N PRO A 209 -2.76 -12.25 5.23
CA PRO A 209 -3.44 -13.33 5.92
C PRO A 209 -4.40 -12.82 7.00
N ALA A 210 -5.47 -13.59 7.25
CA ALA A 210 -6.44 -13.29 8.29
C ALA A 210 -6.98 -14.56 8.94
N TRP A 211 -7.10 -14.55 10.25
CA TRP A 211 -7.83 -15.58 10.97
C TRP A 211 -9.32 -15.50 10.67
N ILE A 212 -9.98 -16.66 10.57
CA ILE A 212 -11.43 -16.74 10.45
C ILE A 212 -12.01 -16.86 11.85
N PRO A 213 -12.76 -15.86 12.37
CA PRO A 213 -13.37 -15.92 13.69
C PRO A 213 -14.27 -17.15 13.85
N GLY A 214 -14.08 -17.90 14.95
CA GLY A 214 -14.84 -19.11 15.25
C GLY A 214 -14.50 -20.36 14.43
N ALA A 215 -13.50 -20.29 13.52
CA ALA A 215 -13.03 -21.43 12.73
C ALA A 215 -11.54 -21.73 13.04
N GLU A 216 -11.32 -22.44 14.15
CA GLU A 216 -9.97 -22.73 14.63
C GLU A 216 -9.10 -23.41 13.57
N GLY A 217 -7.92 -22.85 13.32
CA GLY A 217 -6.95 -23.35 12.37
C GLY A 217 -7.27 -23.07 10.91
N LYS A 218 -8.26 -22.23 10.61
CA LYS A 218 -8.54 -21.77 9.24
C LYS A 218 -8.17 -20.30 9.07
N ILE A 219 -7.52 -20.03 7.94
CA ILE A 219 -7.08 -18.69 7.57
C ILE A 219 -7.52 -18.35 6.15
N LEU A 220 -7.74 -17.08 5.90
CA LEU A 220 -7.87 -16.52 4.56
C LEU A 220 -6.60 -15.78 4.19
N TYR A 221 -6.29 -15.72 2.91
CA TYR A 221 -5.23 -14.89 2.36
C TYR A 221 -5.50 -14.60 0.88
N GLN A 222 -4.87 -13.56 0.37
CA GLN A 222 -4.86 -13.29 -1.07
C GLN A 222 -3.67 -13.99 -1.72
N SER A 223 -3.86 -14.50 -2.94
CA SER A 223 -2.83 -15.20 -3.70
C SER A 223 -2.88 -14.80 -5.17
N ALA A 224 -1.71 -14.50 -5.74
CA ALA A 224 -1.55 -14.25 -7.17
C ALA A 224 -0.37 -15.08 -7.70
N GLY A 225 -0.55 -15.78 -8.82
CA GLY A 225 0.51 -16.57 -9.45
C GLY A 225 1.58 -15.68 -10.07
N LEU A 226 2.84 -16.11 -10.00
CA LEU A 226 3.98 -15.48 -10.64
C LEU A 226 4.39 -16.26 -11.89
N ALA A 227 4.41 -15.60 -13.05
CA ALA A 227 5.05 -16.13 -14.24
C ALA A 227 6.51 -15.69 -14.28
N ARG A 228 7.45 -16.64 -14.35
CA ARG A 228 8.88 -16.33 -14.46
C ARG A 228 9.41 -16.68 -15.86
N VAL A 229 10.35 -15.90 -16.36
CA VAL A 229 11.16 -16.24 -17.54
C VAL A 229 12.35 -17.13 -17.14
N GLY A 230 13.01 -17.72 -18.14
CA GLY A 230 14.10 -18.69 -17.91
C GLY A 230 15.24 -18.21 -17.00
N ASP A 231 15.44 -16.91 -16.89
CA ASP A 231 16.45 -16.29 -16.00
C ASP A 231 15.95 -16.05 -14.57
N GLY A 232 14.73 -16.52 -14.22
CA GLY A 232 14.12 -16.37 -12.91
C GLY A 232 13.45 -15.01 -12.65
N TYR A 233 13.50 -14.07 -13.58
CA TYR A 233 12.81 -12.78 -13.45
C TYR A 233 11.30 -12.92 -13.58
N ILE A 234 10.55 -12.13 -12.81
CA ILE A 234 9.08 -12.09 -12.87
C ILE A 234 8.68 -11.39 -14.18
N ALA A 235 8.02 -12.14 -15.07
CA ALA A 235 7.50 -11.65 -16.33
C ALA A 235 6.08 -11.08 -16.19
N ALA A 236 5.25 -11.71 -15.36
CA ALA A 236 3.88 -11.29 -15.13
C ALA A 236 3.40 -11.74 -13.74
N VAL A 237 2.40 -11.05 -13.24
CA VAL A 237 1.66 -11.39 -12.03
C VAL A 237 0.21 -11.62 -12.42
N GLY A 238 -0.38 -12.73 -12.01
CA GLY A 238 -1.79 -13.05 -12.22
C GLY A 238 -2.73 -12.15 -11.42
N ASN A 239 -4.03 -12.31 -11.64
CA ASN A 239 -5.04 -11.69 -10.78
C ASN A 239 -4.94 -12.28 -9.35
N ALA A 240 -5.22 -11.44 -8.36
CA ALA A 240 -5.24 -11.87 -6.96
C ALA A 240 -6.60 -12.47 -6.61
N SER A 241 -6.60 -13.75 -6.22
CA SER A 241 -7.75 -14.50 -5.69
C SER A 241 -7.72 -14.57 -4.17
N ILE A 242 -8.86 -14.91 -3.53
CA ILE A 242 -8.91 -15.22 -2.10
C ILE A 242 -8.90 -16.73 -1.90
N GLN A 243 -7.93 -17.19 -1.13
CA GLN A 243 -7.75 -18.59 -0.77
C GLN A 243 -8.01 -18.80 0.72
N MET A 244 -8.51 -19.98 1.08
CA MET A 244 -8.65 -20.45 2.45
C MET A 244 -7.72 -21.64 2.68
N LEU A 245 -6.85 -21.56 3.67
CA LEU A 245 -6.04 -22.67 4.14
C LEU A 245 -6.62 -23.21 5.45
N ASP A 246 -6.89 -24.50 5.46
CA ASP A 246 -7.12 -25.27 6.69
C ASP A 246 -5.78 -25.84 7.16
N MET A 247 -5.22 -25.26 8.23
CA MET A 247 -3.90 -25.66 8.75
C MET A 247 -3.89 -27.06 9.36
N LYS A 248 -5.06 -27.61 9.77
CA LYS A 248 -5.14 -28.96 10.33
C LYS A 248 -5.00 -30.03 9.24
N SER A 249 -5.62 -29.81 8.09
CA SER A 249 -5.57 -30.75 6.95
C SER A 249 -4.53 -30.39 5.89
N GLY A 250 -3.97 -29.16 5.93
CA GLY A 250 -3.10 -28.63 4.88
C GLY A 250 -3.83 -28.31 3.57
N ARG A 251 -5.17 -28.37 3.56
CA ARG A 251 -5.96 -28.17 2.35
C ARG A 251 -6.16 -26.68 2.06
N VAL A 252 -5.85 -26.28 0.82
CA VAL A 252 -6.18 -24.97 0.27
C VAL A 252 -7.47 -25.08 -0.53
N THR A 253 -8.37 -24.11 -0.37
CA THR A 253 -9.63 -24.01 -1.09
C THR A 253 -9.80 -22.59 -1.59
N GLU A 254 -10.11 -22.45 -2.87
CA GLU A 254 -10.43 -21.16 -3.48
C GLU A 254 -11.80 -20.67 -2.99
N VAL A 255 -11.83 -19.42 -2.50
CA VAL A 255 -13.05 -18.79 -1.97
C VAL A 255 -13.62 -17.80 -2.98
N LEU A 256 -12.74 -17.06 -3.66
CA LEU A 256 -13.13 -16.02 -4.62
C LEU A 256 -12.04 -15.85 -5.68
N ASP A 257 -12.40 -16.04 -6.93
CA ASP A 257 -11.56 -15.77 -8.09
C ASP A 257 -12.40 -15.20 -9.24
N ASP A 258 -11.87 -14.20 -9.93
CA ASP A 258 -12.43 -13.64 -11.14
C ASP A 258 -11.28 -13.02 -11.95
N PRO A 259 -11.04 -13.46 -13.19
CA PRO A 259 -9.93 -12.97 -14.01
C PRO A 259 -10.01 -11.48 -14.36
N GLN A 260 -11.15 -10.82 -14.13
CA GLN A 260 -11.32 -9.38 -14.37
C GLN A 260 -10.97 -8.52 -13.16
N PHE A 261 -10.84 -9.12 -11.97
CA PHE A 261 -10.64 -8.40 -10.73
C PHE A 261 -9.50 -8.98 -9.89
N ASP A 262 -8.85 -8.11 -9.12
CA ASP A 262 -8.06 -8.48 -7.96
C ASP A 262 -8.93 -8.39 -6.71
N PHE A 263 -8.83 -9.40 -5.85
CA PHE A 263 -9.44 -9.44 -4.54
C PHE A 263 -8.36 -9.37 -3.47
N LEU A 264 -8.36 -8.29 -2.69
CA LEU A 264 -7.25 -7.97 -1.80
C LEU A 264 -7.70 -7.88 -0.35
N HIS A 265 -6.77 -8.19 0.56
CA HIS A 265 -6.88 -7.94 1.99
C HIS A 265 -8.16 -8.56 2.62
N PRO A 266 -8.38 -9.88 2.49
CA PRO A 266 -9.57 -10.53 3.01
C PRO A 266 -9.65 -10.43 4.55
N ARG A 267 -10.85 -10.15 5.08
CA ARG A 267 -11.15 -10.15 6.51
C ARG A 267 -12.54 -10.72 6.72
N VAL A 268 -12.74 -11.47 7.78
CA VAL A 268 -14.08 -11.94 8.18
C VAL A 268 -14.49 -11.22 9.45
N CYS A 269 -15.65 -10.55 9.42
CA CYS A 269 -16.17 -9.92 10.63
C CYS A 269 -16.79 -10.96 11.58
N PRO A 270 -17.03 -10.64 12.87
CA PRO A 270 -17.62 -11.57 13.83
C PRO A 270 -18.99 -12.11 13.42
N ARG A 271 -19.73 -11.39 12.55
CA ARG A 271 -21.00 -11.85 11.97
C ARG A 271 -20.85 -12.91 10.88
N GLY A 272 -19.59 -13.15 10.44
CA GLY A 272 -19.26 -14.13 9.40
C GLY A 272 -19.33 -13.62 7.97
N ASN A 273 -19.49 -12.31 7.76
CA ASN A 273 -19.40 -11.72 6.43
C ASN A 273 -17.92 -11.56 6.03
N LEU A 274 -17.63 -11.87 4.77
CA LEU A 274 -16.32 -11.67 4.16
C LEU A 274 -16.22 -10.23 3.64
N HIS A 275 -15.16 -9.54 4.02
CA HIS A 275 -14.82 -8.21 3.52
C HIS A 275 -13.52 -8.29 2.72
N PHE A 276 -13.43 -7.52 1.65
CA PHE A 276 -12.25 -7.46 0.79
C PHE A 276 -12.25 -6.19 -0.05
N ILE A 277 -11.07 -5.80 -0.54
CA ILE A 277 -10.96 -4.76 -1.55
C ILE A 277 -11.02 -5.43 -2.92
N ARG A 278 -11.95 -4.99 -3.76
CA ARG A 278 -12.04 -5.38 -5.17
C ARG A 278 -11.54 -4.25 -6.04
N ARG A 279 -10.59 -4.55 -6.93
CA ARG A 279 -10.13 -3.61 -7.97
C ARG A 279 -10.07 -4.31 -9.31
N PRO A 280 -10.26 -3.59 -10.45
CA PRO A 280 -10.09 -4.19 -11.78
C PRO A 280 -8.67 -4.73 -11.94
N TYR A 281 -8.53 -5.96 -12.44
CA TYR A 281 -7.23 -6.51 -12.80
C TYR A 281 -6.71 -5.85 -14.07
N GLU A 282 -5.49 -5.36 -14.06
CA GLU A 282 -4.80 -4.84 -15.23
C GLU A 282 -3.66 -5.81 -15.57
N GLY A 283 -3.98 -6.88 -16.30
CA GLY A 283 -2.99 -7.79 -16.85
C GLY A 283 -2.02 -7.07 -17.81
N VAL A 284 -0.94 -7.74 -18.16
CA VAL A 284 -0.06 -7.27 -19.24
C VAL A 284 -0.90 -7.20 -20.53
N LYS A 285 -1.31 -5.99 -20.89
CA LYS A 285 -1.97 -5.76 -22.18
C LYS A 285 -0.94 -6.08 -23.26
N SER A 286 -1.09 -7.21 -23.92
CA SER A 286 -0.42 -7.45 -25.19
C SER A 286 -1.11 -6.56 -26.25
N ASP A 287 -0.73 -5.30 -26.29
CA ASP A 287 -1.18 -4.39 -27.32
C ASP A 287 -0.57 -4.83 -28.64
N HIS A 288 -1.26 -5.68 -29.37
CA HIS A 288 -0.91 -6.01 -30.77
C HIS A 288 -0.85 -4.76 -31.66
N PHE A 289 -1.50 -3.66 -31.25
CA PHE A 289 -1.40 -2.35 -31.88
C PHE A 289 -0.08 -1.63 -31.56
N SER A 290 0.61 -1.98 -30.49
CA SER A 290 1.88 -1.34 -30.12
C SER A 290 3.01 -1.71 -31.07
N LEU A 291 2.99 -2.90 -31.66
CA LEU A 291 4.03 -3.35 -32.61
C LEU A 291 4.11 -2.47 -33.86
N LEU A 292 2.97 -2.01 -34.41
CA LEU A 292 2.94 -1.09 -35.55
C LEU A 292 3.38 0.32 -35.15
N LEU A 293 2.92 0.82 -33.99
CA LEU A 293 3.34 2.10 -33.44
C LEU A 293 4.81 2.08 -33.00
N ASP A 294 5.28 0.99 -32.42
CA ASP A 294 6.68 0.80 -32.05
C ASP A 294 7.60 0.77 -33.26
N SER A 295 7.16 0.12 -34.35
CA SER A 295 7.89 0.13 -35.63
C SER A 295 7.94 1.54 -36.22
N LEU A 296 6.87 2.31 -36.18
CA LEU A 296 6.80 3.68 -36.67
C LEU A 296 7.63 4.66 -35.79
N LEU A 297 7.66 4.44 -34.47
CA LEU A 297 8.40 5.27 -33.52
C LEU A 297 9.86 4.81 -33.32
N PHE A 298 10.24 3.66 -33.88
CA PHE A 298 11.60 3.10 -33.78
C PHE A 298 12.69 4.12 -34.18
N PRO A 299 12.60 4.85 -35.32
CA PRO A 299 13.64 5.81 -35.69
C PRO A 299 13.76 6.95 -34.66
N PHE A 300 12.66 7.41 -34.06
CA PHE A 300 12.69 8.43 -33.01
C PHE A 300 13.29 7.90 -31.70
N ARG A 301 13.01 6.65 -31.35
CA ARG A 301 13.62 6.00 -30.17
C ARG A 301 15.10 5.77 -30.37
N LEU A 302 15.53 5.38 -31.59
CA LEU A 302 16.93 5.23 -31.96
C LEU A 302 17.65 6.58 -31.89
N LEU A 303 17.06 7.64 -32.44
CA LEU A 303 17.63 9.00 -32.39
C LEU A 303 17.79 9.48 -30.93
N ARG A 304 16.80 9.22 -30.08
CA ARG A 304 16.86 9.51 -28.65
C ARG A 304 17.95 8.71 -27.94
N ALA A 305 18.10 7.42 -28.26
CA ALA A 305 19.16 6.58 -27.68
C ALA A 305 20.55 7.06 -28.10
N VAL A 306 20.74 7.41 -29.38
CA VAL A 306 21.98 8.01 -29.90
C VAL A 306 22.26 9.35 -29.20
N PHE A 307 21.25 10.19 -29.00
CA PHE A 307 21.40 11.45 -28.28
C PHE A 307 21.83 11.24 -26.81
N HIS A 308 21.22 10.29 -26.10
CA HIS A 308 21.62 9.94 -24.75
C HIS A 308 23.03 9.39 -24.69
N TYR A 309 23.41 8.57 -25.68
CA TYR A 309 24.76 8.04 -25.81
C TYR A 309 25.79 9.17 -26.03
N LEU A 310 25.52 10.09 -26.96
CA LEU A 310 26.39 11.25 -27.20
C LEU A 310 26.46 12.19 -26.01
N ASN A 311 25.36 12.39 -25.30
CA ASN A 311 25.32 13.18 -24.09
C ASN A 311 26.15 12.53 -22.95
N PHE A 312 26.09 11.20 -22.82
CA PHE A 312 26.93 10.45 -21.91
C PHE A 312 28.43 10.65 -22.22
N PHE A 313 28.83 10.56 -23.50
CA PHE A 313 30.18 10.82 -23.92
C PHE A 313 30.60 12.28 -23.69
N SER A 314 29.76 13.24 -23.98
CA SER A 314 30.00 14.65 -23.72
C SER A 314 30.22 14.92 -22.22
N MET A 315 29.40 14.31 -21.36
CA MET A 315 29.59 14.36 -19.90
C MET A 315 30.92 13.72 -19.45
N MET A 316 31.28 12.60 -20.08
CA MET A 316 32.51 11.85 -19.70
C MET A 316 33.80 12.57 -20.13
N TYR A 317 33.80 13.22 -21.31
CA TYR A 317 34.99 13.87 -21.85
C TYR A 317 35.05 15.39 -21.60
N SER A 318 33.94 16.11 -21.72
CA SER A 318 33.91 17.58 -21.59
C SER A 318 33.28 18.07 -20.29
N ARG A 319 32.73 17.18 -19.46
CA ARG A 319 31.99 17.50 -18.22
C ARG A 319 30.87 18.53 -18.41
N LYS A 320 30.41 18.69 -19.65
CA LYS A 320 29.26 19.56 -20.00
C LYS A 320 28.23 18.76 -20.77
N PRO A 321 26.93 18.83 -20.42
CA PRO A 321 25.88 18.23 -21.22
C PRO A 321 25.77 18.94 -22.57
N LEU A 322 25.40 18.21 -23.63
CA LEU A 322 25.17 18.74 -24.98
C LEU A 322 24.02 19.76 -25.06
N THR A 323 23.14 19.73 -24.09
CA THR A 323 22.10 20.74 -23.89
C THR A 323 22.13 21.21 -22.45
N SER A 324 22.18 22.53 -22.24
CA SER A 324 21.86 23.17 -20.96
C SER A 324 20.35 23.05 -20.74
N ALA A 325 19.87 21.84 -20.44
CA ALA A 325 18.53 21.64 -19.92
C ALA A 325 18.52 22.16 -18.48
N ASN A 326 18.26 23.44 -18.30
CA ASN A 326 17.62 23.94 -17.08
C ASN A 326 16.18 23.42 -17.08
N GLY A 327 16.04 22.08 -17.11
CA GLY A 327 14.83 21.44 -16.69
C GLY A 327 14.73 21.64 -15.16
N PRO A 328 13.53 21.85 -14.62
CA PRO A 328 13.34 21.86 -13.18
C PRO A 328 13.98 20.59 -12.62
N ALA A 329 14.71 20.74 -11.49
CA ALA A 329 15.27 19.61 -10.74
C ALA A 329 14.21 18.53 -10.73
N VAL A 330 14.59 17.28 -11.08
CA VAL A 330 13.69 16.13 -11.03
C VAL A 330 13.26 16.02 -9.57
N GLN A 331 12.19 16.72 -9.21
CA GLN A 331 11.37 16.32 -8.09
C GLN A 331 10.95 14.91 -8.44
N ALA A 332 11.28 13.98 -7.54
CA ALA A 332 10.81 12.61 -7.66
C ALA A 332 9.34 12.70 -8.03
N ASP A 333 9.02 12.32 -9.27
CA ASP A 333 7.68 12.50 -9.82
C ASP A 333 6.75 11.65 -8.97
N LEU A 334 6.03 12.29 -8.05
CA LEU A 334 4.88 11.70 -7.32
C LEU A 334 3.78 11.23 -8.29
N LYS A 335 4.04 11.31 -9.58
CA LYS A 335 3.11 11.04 -10.65
C LYS A 335 2.67 9.58 -10.69
N GLU A 336 3.59 8.67 -10.42
CA GLU A 336 3.29 7.24 -10.36
C GLU A 336 3.84 6.65 -9.06
N MET A 337 2.96 6.05 -8.24
CA MET A 337 3.33 5.32 -7.04
C MET A 337 2.96 3.85 -7.14
N ILE A 338 3.75 2.98 -6.53
CA ILE A 338 3.39 1.57 -6.41
C ILE A 338 2.63 1.39 -5.10
N LEU A 339 1.31 1.23 -5.20
CA LEU A 339 0.42 1.00 -4.06
C LEU A 339 -0.15 -0.42 -4.13
N LYS A 340 0.05 -1.20 -3.06
CA LYS A 340 -0.40 -2.61 -2.98
C LYS A 340 -0.03 -3.41 -4.25
N GLY A 341 1.25 -3.32 -4.65
CA GLY A 341 1.80 -4.04 -5.81
C GLY A 341 1.40 -3.50 -7.18
N ARG A 342 0.70 -2.38 -7.26
CA ARG A 342 0.25 -1.80 -8.53
C ARG A 342 0.76 -0.37 -8.71
N ARG A 343 1.19 -0.03 -9.94
CA ARG A 343 1.43 1.35 -10.34
C ARG A 343 0.10 2.10 -10.42
N VAL A 344 -0.02 3.15 -9.63
CA VAL A 344 -1.16 4.06 -9.63
C VAL A 344 -0.68 5.44 -10.06
N ASP A 345 -1.32 6.00 -11.10
CA ASP A 345 -1.15 7.41 -11.47
C ASP A 345 -1.89 8.26 -10.42
N THR A 346 -1.17 8.65 -9.39
CA THR A 346 -1.72 9.41 -8.26
C THR A 346 -2.13 10.81 -8.68
N GLU A 347 -1.48 11.40 -9.67
CA GLU A 347 -1.86 12.71 -10.20
C GLU A 347 -3.22 12.63 -10.91
N LYS A 348 -3.44 11.60 -11.71
CA LYS A 348 -4.74 11.35 -12.36
C LYS A 348 -5.82 11.06 -11.31
N ALA A 349 -5.52 10.26 -10.29
CA ALA A 349 -6.44 9.98 -9.19
C ALA A 349 -6.83 11.26 -8.44
N LEU A 350 -5.86 12.12 -8.11
CA LEU A 350 -6.10 13.40 -7.45
C LEU A 350 -6.91 14.38 -8.33
N ARG A 351 -6.67 14.39 -9.65
CA ARG A 351 -7.41 15.26 -10.60
C ARG A 351 -8.81 14.74 -10.91
N SER A 352 -9.10 13.46 -10.72
CA SER A 352 -10.42 12.86 -11.00
C SER A 352 -11.55 13.38 -10.11
N GLY A 353 -11.23 14.22 -9.11
CA GLY A 353 -12.20 14.88 -8.24
C GLY A 353 -12.88 13.96 -7.22
N ASN A 354 -12.44 12.71 -7.10
CA ASN A 354 -12.95 11.77 -6.10
C ASN A 354 -12.44 12.17 -4.71
N ALA A 355 -13.11 13.13 -4.10
CA ALA A 355 -12.85 13.55 -2.74
C ALA A 355 -13.89 12.96 -1.80
N ILE A 356 -13.46 12.27 -0.74
CA ILE A 356 -14.30 11.79 0.33
C ILE A 356 -14.21 12.81 1.47
N GLN A 357 -15.32 13.46 1.80
CA GLN A 357 -15.36 14.55 2.79
C GLN A 357 -14.28 15.63 2.58
N GLY A 358 -14.05 16.01 1.31
CA GLY A 358 -13.05 17.01 0.95
C GLY A 358 -11.59 16.54 1.02
N VAL A 359 -11.34 15.24 1.23
CA VAL A 359 -10.00 14.64 1.16
C VAL A 359 -9.83 13.96 -0.19
N PRO A 360 -8.91 14.43 -1.05
CA PRO A 360 -8.66 13.81 -2.34
C PRO A 360 -8.09 12.39 -2.16
N SER A 361 -8.43 11.47 -3.06
CA SER A 361 -7.96 10.09 -2.99
C SER A 361 -6.68 9.87 -3.80
N LEU A 362 -5.77 9.04 -3.28
CA LEU A 362 -4.58 8.56 -4.02
C LEU A 362 -4.91 7.36 -4.90
N VAL A 363 -6.06 6.69 -4.68
CA VAL A 363 -6.46 5.51 -5.45
C VAL A 363 -7.77 5.75 -6.19
N PRO A 364 -7.97 5.09 -7.35
CA PRO A 364 -9.18 5.24 -8.14
C PRO A 364 -10.45 4.80 -7.39
N SER A 365 -11.61 5.33 -7.76
CA SER A 365 -12.92 4.93 -7.22
C SER A 365 -13.28 3.47 -7.52
N SER A 366 -12.61 2.86 -8.51
CA SER A 366 -12.74 1.44 -8.83
C SER A 366 -12.14 0.51 -7.78
N TRP A 367 -11.37 1.02 -6.82
CA TRP A 367 -10.90 0.27 -5.66
C TRP A 367 -11.99 0.32 -4.59
N GLN A 368 -12.78 -0.74 -4.49
CA GLN A 368 -14.00 -0.79 -3.70
C GLN A 368 -13.84 -1.74 -2.51
N LEU A 369 -14.24 -1.29 -1.33
CA LEU A 369 -14.42 -2.17 -0.18
C LEU A 369 -15.79 -2.86 -0.31
N ILE A 370 -15.77 -4.18 -0.38
CA ILE A 370 -16.95 -5.03 -0.55
C ILE A 370 -17.20 -5.80 0.75
N SER A 371 -18.47 -5.93 1.12
CA SER A 371 -18.94 -6.91 2.10
C SER A 371 -19.75 -7.98 1.37
N ARG A 372 -19.39 -9.24 1.57
CA ARG A 372 -20.11 -10.40 1.04
C ARG A 372 -20.67 -11.22 2.19
N ASP A 373 -21.98 -11.44 2.19
CA ASP A 373 -22.64 -12.24 3.19
C ASP A 373 -22.43 -13.76 2.94
N ARG A 374 -22.97 -14.59 3.84
CA ARG A 374 -22.87 -16.06 3.72
C ARG A 374 -23.71 -16.63 2.56
N GLN A 375 -24.67 -15.88 2.04
CA GLN A 375 -25.47 -16.22 0.87
C GLN A 375 -24.78 -15.82 -0.43
N GLY A 376 -23.66 -15.09 -0.36
CA GLY A 376 -22.92 -14.62 -1.52
C GLY A 376 -23.38 -13.25 -2.05
N VAL A 377 -24.28 -12.56 -1.37
CA VAL A 377 -24.74 -11.22 -1.75
C VAL A 377 -23.63 -10.21 -1.43
N GLU A 378 -23.23 -9.43 -2.42
CA GLU A 378 -22.20 -8.43 -2.29
C GLU A 378 -22.79 -7.02 -2.14
N GLN A 379 -22.19 -6.24 -1.26
CA GLN A 379 -22.50 -4.85 -1.03
C GLN A 379 -21.24 -4.00 -1.05
N VAL A 380 -21.23 -2.92 -1.84
CA VAL A 380 -20.17 -1.92 -1.82
C VAL A 380 -20.31 -1.05 -0.59
N LEU A 381 -19.32 -1.08 0.32
CA LEU A 381 -19.31 -0.28 1.54
C LEU A 381 -18.63 1.09 1.33
N ALA A 382 -17.55 1.11 0.57
CA ALA A 382 -16.81 2.33 0.26
C ALA A 382 -16.08 2.20 -1.08
N THR A 383 -15.73 3.33 -1.66
CA THR A 383 -14.92 3.44 -2.89
C THR A 383 -13.60 4.14 -2.59
N SER A 384 -12.62 4.03 -3.48
CA SER A 384 -11.29 4.62 -3.29
C SER A 384 -10.59 4.12 -2.03
N VAL A 385 -10.63 2.82 -1.75
CA VAL A 385 -10.07 2.21 -0.55
C VAL A 385 -8.70 1.61 -0.84
N LEU A 386 -7.67 2.10 -0.13
CA LEU A 386 -6.30 1.58 -0.21
C LEU A 386 -6.04 0.47 0.82
N ALA A 387 -6.47 0.68 2.05
CA ALA A 387 -6.38 -0.30 3.13
C ALA A 387 -7.55 -0.10 4.10
N TYR A 388 -7.87 -1.12 4.88
CA TYR A 388 -8.94 -1.07 5.88
C TYR A 388 -8.67 -2.06 7.00
N ASP A 389 -9.34 -1.85 8.12
CA ASP A 389 -9.39 -2.79 9.23
C ASP A 389 -10.80 -2.87 9.83
N ILE A 390 -11.11 -4.02 10.45
CA ILE A 390 -12.40 -4.32 11.05
C ILE A 390 -12.21 -4.58 12.54
N HIS A 391 -12.82 -3.75 13.36
CA HIS A 391 -12.85 -3.94 14.79
C HIS A 391 -13.79 -5.11 15.17
N PRO A 392 -13.54 -5.85 16.27
CA PRO A 392 -14.41 -6.94 16.74
C PRO A 392 -15.89 -6.54 16.97
N ASP A 393 -16.18 -5.28 17.24
CA ASP A 393 -17.56 -4.76 17.36
C ASP A 393 -18.24 -4.50 16.02
N GLY A 394 -17.53 -4.67 14.90
CA GLY A 394 -18.04 -4.50 13.55
C GLY A 394 -17.83 -3.11 12.95
N ARG A 395 -17.19 -2.17 13.65
CA ARG A 395 -16.74 -0.90 13.07
C ARG A 395 -15.66 -1.14 12.02
N ILE A 396 -15.65 -0.35 10.97
CA ILE A 396 -14.66 -0.43 9.89
C ILE A 396 -13.96 0.91 9.77
N VAL A 397 -12.63 0.90 9.79
CA VAL A 397 -11.82 2.04 9.41
C VAL A 397 -11.15 1.75 8.09
N TYR A 398 -11.10 2.73 7.19
CA TYR A 398 -10.41 2.61 5.92
C TYR A 398 -9.64 3.87 5.55
N THR A 399 -8.69 3.74 4.66
CA THR A 399 -7.92 4.88 4.11
C THR A 399 -8.02 4.94 2.60
N ASN A 400 -8.05 6.18 2.08
CA ASN A 400 -7.91 6.47 0.66
C ASN A 400 -6.48 6.88 0.26
N GLY A 401 -5.52 6.70 1.19
CA GLY A 401 -4.13 7.11 1.08
C GLY A 401 -3.82 8.50 1.63
N LYS A 402 -4.79 9.43 1.72
CA LYS A 402 -4.62 10.79 2.27
C LYS A 402 -5.47 11.09 3.49
N GLY A 403 -6.41 10.23 3.80
CA GLY A 403 -7.24 10.33 4.99
C GLY A 403 -7.61 8.97 5.50
N ALA A 404 -7.89 8.87 6.79
CA ALA A 404 -8.53 7.72 7.40
C ALA A 404 -9.97 8.07 7.77
N PHE A 405 -10.88 7.13 7.51
CA PHE A 405 -12.32 7.31 7.65
C PHE A 405 -12.91 6.17 8.45
N LEU A 406 -13.84 6.48 9.33
CA LEU A 406 -14.69 5.51 10.01
C LEU A 406 -16.00 5.35 9.21
N LEU A 407 -16.37 4.12 8.89
CA LEU A 407 -17.70 3.79 8.38
C LEU A 407 -18.65 3.62 9.57
N ASP A 408 -19.71 4.43 9.57
CA ASP A 408 -20.78 4.29 10.53
C ASP A 408 -21.80 3.21 10.13
N SER A 409 -22.78 2.95 11.00
CA SER A 409 -23.84 1.97 10.75
C SER A 409 -24.74 2.33 9.56
N GLY A 410 -24.76 3.60 9.15
CA GLY A 410 -25.45 4.11 7.95
C GLY A 410 -24.61 4.08 6.69
N MET A 411 -23.40 3.48 6.74
CA MET A 411 -22.40 3.46 5.66
C MET A 411 -21.94 4.84 5.20
N GLN A 412 -22.02 5.83 6.07
CA GLN A 412 -21.44 7.13 5.83
C GLN A 412 -20.02 7.17 6.34
N ALA A 413 -19.11 7.64 5.49
CA ALA A 413 -17.72 7.83 5.86
C ALA A 413 -17.59 9.06 6.75
N ARG A 414 -17.01 8.92 7.94
CA ARG A 414 -16.62 10.02 8.81
C ARG A 414 -15.12 10.16 8.81
N LEU A 415 -14.61 11.34 8.47
CA LEU A 415 -13.18 11.62 8.49
C LEU A 415 -12.64 11.59 9.93
N LEU A 416 -11.60 10.79 10.17
CA LEU A 416 -10.89 10.73 11.44
C LEU A 416 -9.64 11.60 11.42
N MET A 417 -8.84 11.48 10.36
CA MET A 417 -7.59 12.23 10.22
C MET A 417 -7.22 12.45 8.75
N ARG A 418 -6.30 13.42 8.53
CA ARG A 418 -5.63 13.66 7.25
C ARG A 418 -4.13 13.61 7.45
N THR A 419 -3.41 12.92 6.56
CA THR A 419 -1.96 12.93 6.53
C THR A 419 -1.48 12.58 5.12
N GLU A 420 -0.16 12.63 4.89
CA GLU A 420 0.42 12.15 3.65
C GLU A 420 0.44 10.62 3.66
N LEU A 421 0.25 9.99 2.56
CA LEU A 421 0.33 8.56 2.26
C LEU A 421 0.14 7.61 3.47
N ILE A 422 -1.12 7.33 3.81
CA ILE A 422 -1.46 6.26 4.76
C ILE A 422 -1.49 4.93 4.00
N GLU A 423 -0.53 4.06 4.28
CA GLU A 423 -0.37 2.76 3.61
C GLU A 423 -1.13 1.64 4.29
N GLU A 424 -1.24 1.72 5.62
CA GLU A 424 -1.90 0.74 6.48
C GLU A 424 -2.60 1.44 7.65
N VAL A 425 -3.73 0.90 8.06
CA VAL A 425 -4.49 1.36 9.23
C VAL A 425 -4.98 0.15 10.02
N VAL A 426 -4.80 0.19 11.33
CA VAL A 426 -5.18 -0.88 12.26
C VAL A 426 -5.87 -0.28 13.49
N MET A 427 -6.95 -0.89 13.95
CA MET A 427 -7.67 -0.47 15.15
C MET A 427 -7.17 -1.23 16.38
N ALA A 428 -7.06 -0.53 17.50
CA ALA A 428 -6.84 -1.20 18.78
C ALA A 428 -8.09 -2.01 19.16
N GLY A 429 -7.89 -3.30 19.43
CA GLY A 429 -8.96 -4.14 19.94
C GLY A 429 -9.47 -3.66 21.30
N SER A 430 -10.75 -3.86 21.60
CA SER A 430 -11.24 -3.73 22.96
C SER A 430 -10.58 -4.83 23.79
N SER A 431 -9.98 -4.47 24.93
CA SER A 431 -9.62 -5.48 25.95
C SER A 431 -10.86 -6.32 26.25
N ALA A 432 -10.76 -7.63 26.02
CA ALA A 432 -11.79 -8.59 26.41
C ALA A 432 -11.94 -8.60 27.93
#